data_a4a2852930f5043067b7307706d4052f
#
_entry.id   a4a2852930f5043067b7307706d4052f
#
_cell.length_a   1.000
_cell.length_b   1.000
_cell.length_c   1.000
_cell.angle_alpha   90.00
_cell.angle_beta   90.00
_cell.angle_gamma   90.00
#
_symmetry.space_group_name_H-M   'P 1'
#
loop_
_entity.id
_entity.type
_entity.pdbx_description
1 polymer ?
#
loop_
_entity_poly.entity_id
_entity_poly.type
_entity_poly.pdbx_seq_one_letter_code
_entity_poly.pdbx_strand_id
1 'polypeptide(L)'
;MTSRLIAACCVGLTAWTLAGCAGDDPDQDAAAAVTPAAPAAEPSVQQDPTAPPVPAAAPSVPREPTPTPVAGPRLVTPGKLSALLVPIEELNDLVGAKLGFETVFTRPGAPAGGLGDKSGCAVLFGSNTDSYANEYTAFRRQSVRDGEDSSQYFVAQEVATFADVATARENFGKAYDKNALAGCDGAVVHRQGDDDRIKWRLNLTGITADTARWTLTQYADDKPDDWICAHEARTRSNVELAVTVCQFGNAAPAATAIGNQITDWIPQP
;
A
#
# COMPACT_ATOMS: atom_id res chain seq x y z
N MET A 1 -13.65 20.29 -54.84
CA MET A 1 -12.25 20.72 -54.99
C MET A 1 -12.03 21.87 -54.02
N THR A 2 -11.52 21.59 -52.83
CA THR A 2 -11.18 22.60 -51.80
C THR A 2 -9.88 22.15 -51.13
N SER A 3 -8.80 22.87 -51.48
CA SER A 3 -7.45 22.69 -50.95
C SER A 3 -7.43 22.98 -49.45
N ARG A 4 -6.84 22.07 -48.66
CA ARG A 4 -6.47 22.29 -47.25
C ARG A 4 -5.01 22.69 -47.18
N LEU A 5 -4.76 23.87 -46.71
CA LEU A 5 -3.45 24.39 -46.33
C LEU A 5 -2.96 23.73 -45.06
N ILE A 6 -1.77 23.14 -45.14
CA ILE A 6 -1.03 22.60 -44.02
C ILE A 6 -0.19 23.74 -43.45
N ALA A 7 -0.46 24.14 -42.20
CA ALA A 7 0.39 25.04 -41.43
C ALA A 7 1.44 24.22 -40.67
N ALA A 8 2.70 24.40 -41.03
CA ALA A 8 3.84 23.87 -40.28
C ALA A 8 4.14 24.78 -39.10
N CYS A 9 4.04 24.28 -37.88
CA CYS A 9 4.53 24.95 -36.67
C CYS A 9 5.94 24.50 -36.35
N CYS A 10 6.84 25.47 -36.28
CA CYS A 10 8.25 25.33 -35.91
C CYS A 10 8.42 24.89 -34.44
N VAL A 11 9.22 23.84 -34.26
CA VAL A 11 9.69 23.36 -32.99
C VAL A 11 10.84 24.26 -32.52
N GLY A 12 10.63 24.98 -31.41
CA GLY A 12 11.69 25.72 -30.70
C GLY A 12 12.39 24.79 -29.72
N LEU A 13 13.65 24.42 -30.01
CA LEU A 13 14.54 23.75 -29.07
C LEU A 13 15.06 24.79 -28.06
N THR A 14 14.71 24.66 -26.79
CA THR A 14 15.43 25.31 -25.69
C THR A 14 16.37 24.30 -25.02
N ALA A 15 17.66 24.52 -25.27
CA ALA A 15 18.74 23.78 -24.60
C ALA A 15 18.86 24.24 -23.15
N TRP A 16 18.69 23.33 -22.21
CA TRP A 16 19.03 23.53 -20.80
C TRP A 16 20.44 22.99 -20.54
N THR A 17 21.37 23.88 -20.21
CA THR A 17 22.73 23.55 -19.77
C THR A 17 22.70 23.06 -18.32
N LEU A 18 23.10 21.81 -18.12
CA LEU A 18 23.40 21.24 -16.83
C LEU A 18 24.75 21.78 -16.30
N ALA A 19 24.70 22.55 -15.23
CA ALA A 19 25.89 22.87 -14.44
C ALA A 19 26.12 21.73 -13.44
N GLY A 20 27.21 20.99 -13.62
CA GLY A 20 27.66 19.97 -12.69
C GLY A 20 28.28 20.59 -11.46
N CYS A 21 27.93 20.07 -10.27
CA CYS A 21 28.76 20.20 -9.07
C CYS A 21 29.34 18.82 -8.75
N ALA A 22 30.61 18.67 -8.98
CA ALA A 22 31.41 17.58 -8.45
C ALA A 22 31.61 17.82 -6.95
N GLY A 23 31.21 16.87 -6.13
CA GLY A 23 31.56 16.79 -4.72
C GLY A 23 32.44 15.57 -4.51
N ASP A 24 33.73 15.81 -4.26
CA ASP A 24 34.68 14.81 -3.81
C ASP A 24 34.33 14.35 -2.40
N ASP A 25 34.24 13.05 -2.20
CA ASP A 25 34.20 12.42 -0.89
C ASP A 25 35.47 11.61 -0.68
N PRO A 26 36.31 11.93 0.34
CA PRO A 26 37.46 11.12 0.64
C PRO A 26 37.15 9.95 1.55
N ASP A 27 37.77 8.83 1.22
CA ASP A 27 37.98 7.60 1.98
C ASP A 27 37.99 7.76 3.51
N GLN A 28 37.26 6.88 4.17
CA GLN A 28 37.59 6.41 5.51
C GLN A 28 37.41 4.90 5.64
N ASP A 29 38.46 4.19 5.29
CA ASP A 29 38.78 2.86 5.81
C ASP A 29 39.02 2.96 7.34
N ALA A 30 38.21 2.24 8.10
CA ALA A 30 38.52 1.92 9.50
C ALA A 30 38.21 0.45 9.73
N ALA A 31 39.21 -0.38 9.48
CA ALA A 31 39.20 -1.78 9.91
C ALA A 31 39.36 -1.83 11.44
N ALA A 32 38.31 -2.27 12.11
CA ALA A 32 38.34 -2.62 13.53
C ALA A 32 38.78 -4.08 13.69
N ALA A 33 39.97 -4.25 14.26
CA ALA A 33 40.55 -5.54 14.62
C ALA A 33 39.75 -6.21 15.73
N VAL A 34 39.31 -7.42 15.47
CA VAL A 34 38.68 -8.32 16.47
C VAL A 34 39.79 -9.05 17.23
N THR A 35 39.95 -8.76 18.51
CA THR A 35 40.82 -9.48 19.44
C THR A 35 40.10 -10.72 19.97
N PRO A 36 40.69 -11.92 19.90
CA PRO A 36 40.07 -13.10 20.49
C PRO A 36 40.22 -13.12 22.02
N ALA A 37 39.11 -13.31 22.71
CA ALA A 37 39.09 -13.50 24.16
C ALA A 37 39.59 -14.89 24.55
N ALA A 38 40.42 -14.95 25.59
CA ALA A 38 40.98 -16.14 26.18
C ALA A 38 39.92 -17.00 26.93
N PRO A 39 40.08 -18.32 27.01
CA PRO A 39 39.14 -19.19 27.69
C PRO A 39 39.20 -19.03 29.21
N ALA A 40 38.05 -18.90 29.83
CA ALA A 40 37.86 -18.86 31.28
C ALA A 40 38.07 -20.24 31.90
N ALA A 41 38.78 -20.28 33.02
CA ALA A 41 39.12 -21.43 33.83
C ALA A 41 37.88 -22.11 34.47
N GLU A 42 37.87 -23.41 34.52
CA GLU A 42 36.88 -24.22 35.23
C GLU A 42 36.94 -23.99 36.75
N PRO A 43 35.79 -23.88 37.44
CA PRO A 43 35.78 -23.89 38.89
C PRO A 43 35.82 -25.30 39.47
N SER A 44 36.78 -25.55 40.31
CA SER A 44 36.91 -26.80 41.10
C SER A 44 35.69 -27.05 42.00
N VAL A 45 35.17 -28.27 41.92
CA VAL A 45 34.12 -28.76 42.79
C VAL A 45 34.70 -29.06 44.17
N GLN A 46 34.35 -28.29 45.18
CA GLN A 46 34.62 -28.53 46.58
C GLN A 46 33.48 -29.36 47.17
N GLN A 47 33.79 -30.61 47.54
CA GLN A 47 32.85 -31.48 48.26
C GLN A 47 32.76 -31.04 49.72
N ASP A 48 31.55 -30.71 50.15
CA ASP A 48 31.21 -30.40 51.54
C ASP A 48 30.53 -31.63 52.16
N PRO A 49 30.96 -32.07 53.33
CA PRO A 49 30.40 -33.25 53.96
C PRO A 49 29.24 -32.86 54.93
N THR A 50 28.24 -33.72 54.94
CA THR A 50 27.21 -33.88 55.99
C THR A 50 25.95 -33.02 55.85
N ALA A 51 25.00 -33.54 55.12
CA ALA A 51 23.62 -33.05 55.14
C ALA A 51 22.85 -33.59 56.34
N PRO A 52 22.08 -32.79 57.04
CA PRO A 52 21.16 -33.22 58.09
C PRO A 52 19.92 -33.92 57.47
N PRO A 53 19.19 -34.77 58.26
CA PRO A 53 18.07 -35.55 57.72
C PRO A 53 16.92 -34.67 57.26
N VAL A 54 16.45 -34.99 56.04
CA VAL A 54 15.34 -34.33 55.36
C VAL A 54 14.03 -34.62 56.13
N PRO A 55 13.25 -33.58 56.48
CA PRO A 55 11.89 -33.77 57.02
C PRO A 55 10.99 -34.38 55.95
N ALA A 56 10.09 -35.29 56.37
CA ALA A 56 9.13 -35.96 55.50
C ALA A 56 8.32 -34.94 54.69
N ALA A 57 8.25 -35.15 53.39
CA ALA A 57 7.53 -34.31 52.45
C ALA A 57 6.03 -34.26 52.80
N ALA A 58 5.50 -33.04 52.98
CA ALA A 58 4.08 -32.81 53.07
C ALA A 58 3.37 -33.20 51.75
N PRO A 59 2.11 -33.69 51.78
CA PRO A 59 1.41 -34.08 50.54
C PRO A 59 1.30 -32.91 49.60
N SER A 60 1.78 -33.10 48.39
CA SER A 60 1.72 -32.12 47.30
C SER A 60 0.28 -31.90 46.89
N VAL A 61 -0.25 -30.70 47.14
CA VAL A 61 -1.53 -30.28 46.61
C VAL A 61 -1.39 -30.22 45.07
N PRO A 62 -2.30 -30.84 44.27
CA PRO A 62 -2.25 -30.76 42.81
C PRO A 62 -2.27 -29.28 42.38
N ARG A 63 -1.21 -28.82 41.74
CA ARG A 63 -1.16 -27.50 41.13
C ARG A 63 -2.18 -27.44 40.02
N GLU A 64 -3.16 -26.60 40.13
CA GLU A 64 -4.09 -26.25 39.04
C GLU A 64 -3.27 -25.84 37.82
N PRO A 65 -3.58 -26.35 36.61
CA PRO A 65 -2.81 -26.01 35.41
C PRO A 65 -2.90 -24.49 35.17
N THR A 66 -1.75 -23.84 35.17
CA THR A 66 -1.64 -22.42 34.83
C THR A 66 -2.21 -22.24 33.43
N PRO A 67 -3.20 -21.33 33.23
CA PRO A 67 -3.76 -21.11 31.88
C PRO A 67 -2.65 -20.73 30.91
N THR A 68 -2.57 -21.46 29.81
CA THR A 68 -1.64 -21.14 28.72
C THR A 68 -1.94 -19.75 28.20
N PRO A 69 -0.97 -18.84 28.11
CA PRO A 69 -1.19 -17.51 27.55
C PRO A 69 -1.82 -17.63 26.15
N VAL A 70 -3.00 -17.08 25.96
CA VAL A 70 -3.60 -16.95 24.63
C VAL A 70 -2.69 -16.04 23.82
N ALA A 71 -2.10 -16.58 22.75
CA ALA A 71 -1.27 -15.78 21.84
C ALA A 71 -2.12 -14.61 21.31
N GLY A 72 -1.65 -13.39 21.52
CA GLY A 72 -2.31 -12.19 20.96
C GLY A 72 -2.35 -12.22 19.43
N PRO A 73 -3.15 -11.34 18.81
CA PRO A 73 -3.26 -11.27 17.35
C PRO A 73 -1.89 -11.07 16.70
N ARG A 74 -1.64 -11.81 15.61
CA ARG A 74 -0.40 -11.67 14.84
C ARG A 74 -0.50 -10.42 13.96
N LEU A 75 0.22 -9.36 14.34
CA LEU A 75 0.24 -8.11 13.60
C LEU A 75 1.33 -8.14 12.51
N VAL A 76 1.05 -7.47 11.39
CA VAL A 76 2.06 -7.19 10.36
C VAL A 76 2.96 -6.07 10.85
N THR A 77 4.28 -6.28 10.77
CA THR A 77 5.26 -5.26 11.13
C THR A 77 5.61 -4.38 9.92
N PRO A 78 6.00 -3.11 10.13
CA PRO A 78 6.38 -2.17 9.05
C PRO A 78 7.36 -2.75 8.03
N GLY A 79 8.36 -3.51 8.47
CA GLY A 79 9.38 -4.13 7.60
C GLY A 79 8.85 -5.23 6.68
N LYS A 80 7.61 -5.65 6.81
CA LYS A 80 7.01 -6.72 5.98
C LYS A 80 6.13 -6.19 4.83
N LEU A 81 5.90 -4.88 4.73
CA LEU A 81 4.98 -4.30 3.74
C LEU A 81 5.34 -4.65 2.29
N SER A 82 6.63 -4.62 1.93
CA SER A 82 7.05 -4.97 0.56
C SER A 82 6.76 -6.43 0.20
N ALA A 83 6.71 -7.34 1.18
CA ALA A 83 6.40 -8.74 0.96
C ALA A 83 4.88 -9.00 0.82
N LEU A 84 4.05 -8.01 1.06
CA LEU A 84 2.60 -8.07 0.83
C LEU A 84 2.21 -7.57 -0.57
N LEU A 85 3.14 -6.99 -1.33
CA LEU A 85 2.85 -6.55 -2.69
C LEU A 85 3.02 -7.71 -3.67
N VAL A 86 2.05 -7.87 -4.56
CA VAL A 86 2.08 -8.89 -5.61
C VAL A 86 3.23 -8.59 -6.58
N PRO A 87 4.10 -9.54 -6.90
CA PRO A 87 5.19 -9.35 -7.85
C PRO A 87 4.69 -8.96 -9.25
N ILE A 88 5.51 -8.21 -10.01
CA ILE A 88 5.12 -7.69 -11.34
C ILE A 88 4.77 -8.83 -12.31
N GLU A 89 5.48 -9.94 -12.23
CA GLU A 89 5.24 -11.13 -13.07
C GLU A 89 3.82 -11.68 -12.84
N GLU A 90 3.39 -11.75 -11.58
CA GLU A 90 2.03 -12.19 -11.23
C GLU A 90 0.98 -11.14 -11.60
N LEU A 91 1.30 -9.83 -11.46
CA LEU A 91 0.42 -8.76 -11.95
C LEU A 91 0.20 -8.87 -13.46
N ASN A 92 1.25 -9.19 -14.24
CA ASN A 92 1.16 -9.40 -15.68
C ASN A 92 0.14 -10.48 -16.03
N ASP A 93 0.17 -11.60 -15.31
CA ASP A 93 -0.76 -12.71 -15.53
C ASP A 93 -2.21 -12.31 -15.13
N LEU A 94 -2.37 -11.56 -14.04
CA LEU A 94 -3.68 -11.13 -13.56
C LEU A 94 -4.37 -10.10 -14.45
N VAL A 95 -3.61 -9.21 -15.09
CA VAL A 95 -4.17 -8.18 -15.99
C VAL A 95 -4.08 -8.55 -17.46
N GLY A 96 -3.34 -9.61 -17.81
CA GLY A 96 -3.17 -10.06 -19.18
C GLY A 96 -2.30 -9.12 -20.05
N ALA A 97 -1.38 -8.36 -19.42
CA ALA A 97 -0.54 -7.38 -20.08
C ALA A 97 0.89 -7.40 -19.53
N LYS A 98 1.87 -6.96 -20.34
CA LYS A 98 3.25 -6.84 -19.89
C LYS A 98 3.50 -5.46 -19.30
N LEU A 99 3.49 -5.38 -17.96
CA LEU A 99 3.85 -4.19 -17.20
C LEU A 99 5.38 -4.14 -17.01
N GLY A 100 5.99 -2.96 -17.16
CA GLY A 100 7.45 -2.82 -17.06
C GLY A 100 7.91 -1.49 -16.44
N PHE A 101 7.02 -0.50 -16.34
CA PHE A 101 7.35 0.82 -15.81
C PHE A 101 6.88 0.92 -14.37
N GLU A 102 7.78 0.65 -13.43
CA GLU A 102 7.50 0.65 -12.00
C GLU A 102 7.82 2.00 -11.37
N THR A 103 6.97 2.40 -10.40
CA THR A 103 7.26 3.49 -9.46
C THR A 103 6.86 3.06 -8.06
N VAL A 104 7.73 3.32 -7.07
CA VAL A 104 7.51 2.94 -5.69
C VAL A 104 7.45 4.18 -4.80
N PHE A 105 6.49 4.19 -3.86
CA PHE A 105 6.29 5.26 -2.89
C PHE A 105 6.27 4.70 -1.47
N THR A 106 6.76 5.49 -0.53
CA THR A 106 6.78 5.16 0.91
C THR A 106 5.88 6.06 1.75
N ARG A 107 5.10 6.91 1.08
CA ARG A 107 4.10 7.80 1.70
C ARG A 107 2.88 7.92 0.79
N PRO A 108 1.68 8.10 1.35
CA PRO A 108 0.50 8.44 0.57
C PRO A 108 0.70 9.75 -0.19
N GLY A 109 0.02 9.89 -1.32
CA GLY A 109 -0.03 11.12 -2.09
C GLY A 109 -0.91 12.19 -1.44
N ALA A 110 -0.95 13.38 -2.02
CA ALA A 110 -1.95 14.38 -1.69
C ALA A 110 -3.34 13.96 -2.20
N PRO A 111 -4.44 14.41 -1.56
CA PRO A 111 -5.79 14.21 -2.07
C PRO A 111 -5.97 14.82 -3.46
N ALA A 112 -6.85 14.24 -4.26
CA ALA A 112 -7.21 14.79 -5.56
C ALA A 112 -7.84 16.18 -5.39
N GLY A 113 -7.28 17.19 -6.07
CA GLY A 113 -7.79 18.54 -6.13
C GLY A 113 -8.76 18.75 -7.29
N GLY A 114 -9.39 19.95 -7.33
CA GLY A 114 -10.24 20.39 -8.45
C GLY A 114 -11.65 19.79 -8.47
N LEU A 115 -12.05 19.03 -7.45
CA LEU A 115 -13.33 18.32 -7.42
C LEU A 115 -14.53 19.22 -7.08
N GLY A 116 -14.33 20.52 -6.85
CA GLY A 116 -15.38 21.50 -6.55
C GLY A 116 -16.15 21.13 -5.27
N ASP A 117 -17.48 21.10 -5.37
CA ASP A 117 -18.38 20.70 -4.26
C ASP A 117 -18.30 19.21 -3.89
N LYS A 118 -17.54 18.44 -4.66
CA LYS A 118 -17.29 17.01 -4.46
C LYS A 118 -15.92 16.70 -3.82
N SER A 119 -15.33 17.68 -3.11
CA SER A 119 -14.02 17.50 -2.46
C SER A 119 -13.97 16.31 -1.50
N GLY A 120 -15.08 15.98 -0.83
CA GLY A 120 -15.18 14.76 -0.01
C GLY A 120 -15.03 13.44 -0.78
N CYS A 121 -15.07 13.47 -2.12
CA CYS A 121 -14.85 12.29 -2.96
C CYS A 121 -13.36 12.06 -3.30
N ALA A 122 -12.44 12.89 -2.81
CA ALA A 122 -11.02 12.79 -3.12
C ALA A 122 -10.41 11.42 -2.77
N VAL A 123 -10.89 10.77 -1.71
CA VAL A 123 -10.48 9.42 -1.29
C VAL A 123 -10.71 8.36 -2.36
N LEU A 124 -11.65 8.59 -3.28
CA LEU A 124 -11.98 7.65 -4.37
C LEU A 124 -11.02 7.74 -5.57
N PHE A 125 -10.10 8.72 -5.60
CA PHE A 125 -9.09 8.85 -6.66
C PHE A 125 -7.77 8.13 -6.37
N GLY A 126 -7.83 7.11 -5.57
CA GLY A 126 -6.68 6.34 -5.11
C GLY A 126 -6.23 6.76 -3.72
N SER A 127 -5.32 5.98 -3.16
CA SER A 127 -4.87 6.18 -1.79
C SER A 127 -4.07 7.47 -1.65
N ASN A 128 -4.53 8.27 -0.75
CA ASN A 128 -3.96 9.57 -0.43
C ASN A 128 -4.00 9.79 1.10
N THR A 129 -3.61 10.97 1.56
CA THR A 129 -3.59 11.27 3.00
C THR A 129 -4.97 11.23 3.65
N ASP A 130 -6.07 11.39 2.90
CA ASP A 130 -7.43 11.25 3.45
C ASP A 130 -7.81 9.78 3.68
N SER A 131 -7.22 8.84 2.89
CA SER A 131 -7.43 7.40 3.06
C SER A 131 -6.74 6.85 4.31
N TYR A 132 -5.54 7.33 4.64
CA TYR A 132 -4.72 6.76 5.71
C TYR A 132 -4.59 7.69 6.92
N ALA A 133 -5.11 8.91 6.84
CA ALA A 133 -4.85 9.97 7.81
C ALA A 133 -3.35 10.08 8.15
N ASN A 134 -2.98 10.42 9.40
CA ASN A 134 -1.60 10.40 9.86
C ASN A 134 -1.37 9.29 10.92
N GLU A 135 -2.21 8.26 10.92
CA GLU A 135 -2.22 7.22 11.95
C GLU A 135 -1.49 5.94 11.51
N TYR A 136 -1.11 5.82 10.23
CA TYR A 136 -0.34 4.67 9.76
C TYR A 136 1.08 4.67 10.31
N THR A 137 1.61 3.50 10.62
CA THR A 137 2.99 3.31 11.12
C THR A 137 4.00 3.11 9.98
N ALA A 138 3.55 2.58 8.84
CA ALA A 138 4.32 2.48 7.61
C ALA A 138 3.38 2.37 6.41
N PHE A 139 3.87 2.78 5.25
CA PHE A 139 3.16 2.76 3.97
C PHE A 139 4.08 2.29 2.85
N ARG A 140 3.54 1.50 1.93
CA ARG A 140 4.18 1.11 0.69
C ARG A 140 3.17 1.10 -0.44
N ARG A 141 3.53 1.73 -1.55
CA ARG A 141 2.80 1.66 -2.81
C ARG A 141 3.75 1.26 -3.92
N GLN A 142 3.29 0.38 -4.79
CA GLN A 142 3.88 0.08 -6.08
C GLN A 142 2.87 0.43 -7.16
N SER A 143 3.25 1.18 -8.16
CA SER A 143 2.47 1.39 -9.37
C SER A 143 3.27 0.95 -10.58
N VAL A 144 2.61 0.23 -11.48
CA VAL A 144 3.22 -0.32 -12.69
C VAL A 144 2.35 -0.03 -13.90
N ARG A 145 2.99 0.19 -15.05
CA ARG A 145 2.35 0.50 -16.33
C ARG A 145 3.00 -0.31 -17.44
N ASP A 146 2.28 -0.45 -18.54
CA ASP A 146 2.79 -1.07 -19.77
C ASP A 146 3.56 -0.10 -20.69
N GLY A 147 3.45 1.22 -20.47
CA GLY A 147 4.15 2.27 -21.20
C GLY A 147 4.63 3.41 -20.31
N GLU A 148 5.68 4.12 -20.71
CA GLU A 148 6.25 5.24 -19.98
C GLU A 148 5.37 6.49 -20.08
N ASP A 149 5.03 6.91 -21.29
CA ASP A 149 4.32 8.16 -21.56
C ASP A 149 2.81 7.97 -21.75
N SER A 150 2.40 6.83 -22.29
CA SER A 150 1.00 6.46 -22.46
C SER A 150 0.82 4.99 -22.12
N SER A 151 -0.15 4.69 -21.27
CA SER A 151 -0.42 3.33 -20.84
C SER A 151 -1.84 2.89 -21.21
N GLN A 152 -1.95 1.64 -21.67
CA GLN A 152 -3.23 0.94 -21.83
C GLN A 152 -3.57 0.12 -20.58
N TYR A 153 -2.59 -0.05 -19.68
CA TYR A 153 -2.74 -0.74 -18.42
C TYR A 153 -2.00 0.01 -17.30
N PHE A 154 -2.68 0.23 -16.22
CA PHE A 154 -2.11 0.77 -15.00
C PHE A 154 -2.57 -0.06 -13.81
N VAL A 155 -1.63 -0.48 -12.97
CA VAL A 155 -1.90 -1.15 -11.70
C VAL A 155 -1.21 -0.39 -10.60
N ALA A 156 -1.95 -0.10 -9.53
CA ALA A 156 -1.37 0.33 -8.27
C ALA A 156 -1.84 -0.60 -7.15
N GLN A 157 -0.93 -1.00 -6.30
CA GLN A 157 -1.21 -1.73 -5.08
C GLN A 157 -0.53 -1.03 -3.91
N GLU A 158 -1.24 -0.93 -2.81
CA GLU A 158 -0.84 -0.14 -1.65
C GLU A 158 -1.16 -0.91 -0.39
N VAL A 159 -0.26 -0.81 0.58
CA VAL A 159 -0.43 -1.39 1.92
C VAL A 159 0.07 -0.42 2.97
N ALA A 160 -0.69 -0.28 4.04
CA ALA A 160 -0.32 0.50 5.22
C ALA A 160 -0.49 -0.33 6.47
N THR A 161 0.44 -0.23 7.42
CA THR A 161 0.28 -0.81 8.77
C THR A 161 -0.12 0.26 9.76
N PHE A 162 -0.93 -0.15 10.74
CA PHE A 162 -1.34 0.66 11.89
C PHE A 162 -0.83 0.04 13.20
N ALA A 163 -0.92 0.78 14.29
CA ALA A 163 -0.43 0.33 15.59
C ALA A 163 -1.12 -0.97 16.04
N ASP A 164 -2.41 -1.10 15.76
CA ASP A 164 -3.23 -2.26 16.10
C ASP A 164 -4.44 -2.41 15.16
N VAL A 165 -5.21 -3.48 15.38
CA VAL A 165 -6.40 -3.83 14.58
C VAL A 165 -7.53 -2.80 14.73
N ALA A 166 -7.69 -2.22 15.91
CA ALA A 166 -8.76 -1.26 16.17
C ALA A 166 -8.50 0.04 15.41
N THR A 167 -7.27 0.54 15.47
CA THR A 167 -6.84 1.75 14.75
C THR A 167 -7.01 1.59 13.24
N ALA A 168 -6.61 0.45 12.64
CA ALA A 168 -6.80 0.18 11.22
C ALA A 168 -8.29 0.21 10.83
N ARG A 169 -9.15 -0.48 11.59
CA ARG A 169 -10.59 -0.51 11.32
C ARG A 169 -11.25 0.86 11.49
N GLU A 170 -10.86 1.62 12.50
CA GLU A 170 -11.40 2.96 12.73
C GLU A 170 -11.02 3.90 11.57
N ASN A 171 -9.75 3.88 11.14
CA ASN A 171 -9.30 4.67 10.01
C ASN A 171 -10.05 4.29 8.73
N PHE A 172 -10.15 3.00 8.41
CA PHE A 172 -10.89 2.50 7.26
C PHE A 172 -12.36 2.94 7.29
N GLY A 173 -13.03 2.80 8.43
CA GLY A 173 -14.42 3.21 8.60
C GLY A 173 -14.65 4.70 8.44
N LYS A 174 -13.66 5.54 8.78
CA LYS A 174 -13.71 7.00 8.55
C LYS A 174 -13.47 7.33 7.08
N ALA A 175 -12.45 6.72 6.46
CA ALA A 175 -12.08 6.99 5.07
C ALA A 175 -13.18 6.56 4.09
N TYR A 176 -13.82 5.42 4.34
CA TYR A 176 -14.83 4.82 3.47
C TYR A 176 -16.23 4.80 4.11
N ASP A 177 -16.58 5.84 4.86
CA ASP A 177 -17.94 5.98 5.42
C ASP A 177 -18.97 6.08 4.31
N LYS A 178 -19.90 5.11 4.28
CA LYS A 178 -20.94 5.02 3.24
C LYS A 178 -21.81 6.27 3.16
N ASN A 179 -22.12 6.91 4.29
CA ASN A 179 -22.98 8.08 4.31
C ASN A 179 -22.21 9.32 3.83
N ALA A 180 -20.95 9.47 4.22
CA ALA A 180 -20.09 10.54 3.74
C ALA A 180 -19.87 10.45 2.22
N LEU A 181 -19.73 9.24 1.69
CA LEU A 181 -19.50 8.98 0.26
C LEU A 181 -20.78 8.88 -0.59
N ALA A 182 -21.98 8.90 0.02
CA ALA A 182 -23.24 8.77 -0.73
C ALA A 182 -23.40 9.82 -1.83
N GLY A 183 -22.92 11.04 -1.61
CA GLY A 183 -22.94 12.11 -2.61
C GLY A 183 -21.92 11.98 -3.74
N CYS A 184 -21.04 10.96 -3.68
CA CYS A 184 -20.05 10.68 -4.71
C CYS A 184 -20.57 9.71 -5.77
N ASP A 185 -21.53 8.86 -5.42
CA ASP A 185 -22.07 7.87 -6.37
C ASP A 185 -22.76 8.56 -7.54
N GLY A 186 -22.38 8.19 -8.76
CA GLY A 186 -22.85 8.80 -10.00
C GLY A 186 -22.30 10.20 -10.29
N ALA A 187 -21.53 10.80 -9.40
CA ALA A 187 -20.93 12.13 -9.63
C ALA A 187 -19.95 12.10 -10.81
N VAL A 188 -19.98 13.17 -11.61
CA VAL A 188 -19.02 13.42 -12.69
C VAL A 188 -18.18 14.64 -12.27
N VAL A 189 -16.89 14.46 -12.16
CA VAL A 189 -15.97 15.47 -11.65
C VAL A 189 -14.76 15.63 -12.57
N HIS A 190 -14.17 16.82 -12.59
CA HIS A 190 -12.86 17.07 -13.19
C HIS A 190 -11.81 17.02 -12.07
N ARG A 191 -10.69 16.34 -12.30
CA ARG A 191 -9.56 16.28 -11.36
C ARG A 191 -8.51 17.31 -11.78
N GLN A 192 -8.03 18.09 -10.84
CA GLN A 192 -6.93 19.02 -11.09
C GLN A 192 -5.69 18.31 -11.64
N GLY A 193 -5.15 18.83 -12.74
CA GLY A 193 -3.97 18.25 -13.40
C GLY A 193 -4.31 17.33 -14.56
N ASP A 194 -5.55 16.93 -14.74
CA ASP A 194 -6.02 16.28 -15.96
C ASP A 194 -6.23 17.33 -17.09
N ASP A 195 -6.28 16.88 -18.33
CA ASP A 195 -6.73 17.70 -19.47
C ASP A 195 -8.17 18.18 -19.20
N ASP A 196 -8.49 19.43 -19.50
CA ASP A 196 -9.80 20.06 -19.22
C ASP A 196 -10.99 19.29 -19.86
N ARG A 197 -10.72 18.50 -20.91
CA ARG A 197 -11.73 17.67 -21.56
C ARG A 197 -12.00 16.36 -20.81
N ILE A 198 -11.14 15.99 -19.85
CA ILE A 198 -11.24 14.75 -19.12
C ILE A 198 -12.04 14.94 -17.84
N LYS A 199 -13.06 14.13 -17.67
CA LYS A 199 -13.86 14.03 -16.45
C LYS A 199 -13.93 12.57 -16.01
N TRP A 200 -14.29 12.36 -14.76
CA TRP A 200 -14.41 11.05 -14.16
C TRP A 200 -15.79 10.86 -13.54
N ARG A 201 -16.47 9.82 -13.95
CA ARG A 201 -17.69 9.38 -13.29
C ARG A 201 -17.34 8.35 -12.21
N LEU A 202 -17.77 8.65 -10.99
CA LEU A 202 -17.60 7.77 -9.84
C LEU A 202 -18.82 6.85 -9.72
N ASN A 203 -18.59 5.55 -9.50
CA ASN A 203 -19.66 4.59 -9.22
C ASN A 203 -19.23 3.74 -8.03
N LEU A 204 -19.96 3.83 -6.92
CA LEU A 204 -19.76 3.01 -5.74
C LEU A 204 -20.44 1.66 -5.95
N THR A 205 -19.66 0.58 -5.98
CA THR A 205 -20.18 -0.78 -6.21
C THR A 205 -20.42 -1.55 -4.94
N GLY A 206 -19.83 -1.13 -3.82
CA GLY A 206 -20.10 -1.73 -2.51
C GLY A 206 -19.19 -1.19 -1.42
N ILE A 207 -19.76 -0.90 -0.25
CA ILE A 207 -19.04 -0.54 0.97
C ILE A 207 -19.56 -1.38 2.12
N THR A 208 -18.67 -2.08 2.80
CA THR A 208 -18.89 -2.85 4.03
C THR A 208 -17.99 -2.31 5.14
N ALA A 209 -17.99 -2.95 6.31
CA ALA A 209 -17.13 -2.56 7.43
C ALA A 209 -15.62 -2.77 7.17
N ASP A 210 -15.27 -3.61 6.19
CA ASP A 210 -13.89 -4.04 5.91
C ASP A 210 -13.50 -4.00 4.44
N THR A 211 -14.42 -3.61 3.56
CA THR A 211 -14.19 -3.57 2.09
C THR A 211 -14.93 -2.42 1.46
N ALA A 212 -14.27 -1.67 0.60
CA ALA A 212 -14.89 -0.66 -0.27
C ALA A 212 -14.49 -0.94 -1.72
N ARG A 213 -15.47 -0.87 -2.64
CA ARG A 213 -15.27 -1.07 -4.08
C ARG A 213 -15.95 0.01 -4.87
N TRP A 214 -15.26 0.53 -5.88
CA TRP A 214 -15.80 1.55 -6.78
C TRP A 214 -15.10 1.52 -8.13
N THR A 215 -15.68 2.20 -9.10
CA THR A 215 -15.05 2.44 -10.40
C THR A 215 -15.03 3.92 -10.74
N LEU A 216 -14.00 4.33 -11.47
CA LEU A 216 -13.89 5.61 -12.14
C LEU A 216 -13.95 5.34 -13.63
N THR A 217 -14.97 5.86 -14.31
CA THR A 217 -15.07 5.80 -15.77
C THR A 217 -14.64 7.15 -16.33
N GLN A 218 -13.70 7.13 -17.26
CA GLN A 218 -13.24 8.32 -17.94
C GLN A 218 -14.30 8.84 -18.93
N TYR A 219 -14.40 10.14 -19.01
CA TYR A 219 -15.18 10.87 -20.02
C TYR A 219 -14.22 11.80 -20.76
N ALA A 220 -14.21 11.75 -22.06
CA ALA A 220 -13.49 12.67 -22.92
C ALA A 220 -14.52 13.47 -23.75
N ASP A 221 -14.43 14.80 -23.73
CA ASP A 221 -15.39 15.68 -24.41
C ASP A 221 -16.85 15.36 -24.04
N ASP A 222 -17.11 15.13 -22.75
CA ASP A 222 -18.43 14.77 -22.17
C ASP A 222 -19.03 13.43 -22.68
N LYS A 223 -18.21 12.56 -23.29
CA LYS A 223 -18.61 11.23 -23.71
C LYS A 223 -17.83 10.20 -22.91
N PRO A 224 -18.49 9.14 -22.41
CA PRO A 224 -17.78 8.06 -21.78
C PRO A 224 -16.85 7.41 -22.80
N ASP A 225 -15.63 7.11 -22.38
CA ASP A 225 -14.76 6.20 -23.08
C ASP A 225 -14.65 4.87 -22.32
N ASP A 226 -14.02 3.88 -22.92
CA ASP A 226 -13.91 2.56 -22.31
C ASP A 226 -12.76 2.46 -21.30
N TRP A 227 -12.06 3.57 -21.00
CA TRP A 227 -11.04 3.60 -19.97
C TRP A 227 -11.66 3.63 -18.58
N ILE A 228 -11.47 2.55 -17.84
CA ILE A 228 -12.08 2.34 -16.51
C ILE A 228 -11.00 1.99 -15.51
N CYS A 229 -11.01 2.68 -14.37
CA CYS A 229 -10.23 2.31 -13.19
C CYS A 229 -11.16 1.62 -12.19
N ALA A 230 -10.90 0.36 -11.89
CA ALA A 230 -11.54 -0.34 -10.79
C ALA A 230 -10.67 -0.25 -9.55
N HIS A 231 -11.30 0.07 -8.44
CA HIS A 231 -10.65 0.24 -7.15
C HIS A 231 -11.25 -0.70 -6.11
N GLU A 232 -10.40 -1.23 -5.27
CA GLU A 232 -10.80 -1.98 -4.11
C GLU A 232 -9.91 -1.62 -2.93
N ALA A 233 -10.51 -1.25 -1.78
CA ALA A 233 -9.81 -1.06 -0.52
C ALA A 233 -10.32 -2.04 0.52
N ARG A 234 -9.45 -2.51 1.40
CA ARG A 234 -9.79 -3.46 2.47
C ARG A 234 -9.01 -3.15 3.74
N THR A 235 -9.60 -3.53 4.88
CA THR A 235 -8.87 -3.61 6.16
C THR A 235 -8.85 -5.05 6.65
N ARG A 236 -7.67 -5.54 7.08
CA ARG A 236 -7.50 -6.86 7.66
C ARG A 236 -6.36 -6.85 8.68
N SER A 237 -6.61 -7.40 9.89
CA SER A 237 -5.66 -7.25 10.99
C SER A 237 -5.33 -5.77 11.22
N ASN A 238 -4.05 -5.41 11.37
CA ASN A 238 -3.59 -4.02 11.45
C ASN A 238 -3.15 -3.44 10.11
N VAL A 239 -3.68 -3.95 9.00
CA VAL A 239 -3.32 -3.51 7.65
C VAL A 239 -4.53 -2.96 6.93
N GLU A 240 -4.35 -1.83 6.26
CA GLU A 240 -5.19 -1.40 5.15
C GLU A 240 -4.45 -1.63 3.85
N LEU A 241 -5.17 -2.11 2.86
CA LEU A 241 -4.68 -2.27 1.49
C LEU A 241 -5.62 -1.58 0.51
N ALA A 242 -5.06 -1.10 -0.60
CA ALA A 242 -5.85 -0.64 -1.72
C ALA A 242 -5.23 -1.12 -3.04
N VAL A 243 -6.10 -1.45 -3.99
CA VAL A 243 -5.73 -1.86 -5.34
C VAL A 243 -6.48 -1.00 -6.34
N THR A 244 -5.77 -0.53 -7.35
CA THR A 244 -6.32 0.15 -8.52
C THR A 244 -5.87 -0.58 -9.77
N VAL A 245 -6.79 -0.94 -10.63
CA VAL A 245 -6.49 -1.43 -11.98
C VAL A 245 -7.22 -0.55 -12.97
N CYS A 246 -6.50 0.09 -13.88
CA CYS A 246 -7.07 0.88 -14.97
C CYS A 246 -6.72 0.22 -16.30
N GLN A 247 -7.73 0.04 -17.14
CA GLN A 247 -7.60 -0.51 -18.49
C GLN A 247 -8.82 -0.19 -19.32
N PHE A 248 -8.77 -0.47 -20.61
CA PHE A 248 -9.97 -0.47 -21.44
C PHE A 248 -10.85 -1.68 -21.09
N GLY A 249 -12.14 -1.42 -20.84
CA GLY A 249 -13.09 -2.45 -20.46
C GLY A 249 -13.13 -2.76 -18.95
N ASN A 250 -13.45 -3.99 -18.59
CA ASN A 250 -13.73 -4.37 -17.20
C ASN A 250 -12.44 -4.68 -16.40
N ALA A 251 -11.99 -3.75 -15.57
CA ALA A 251 -10.84 -3.88 -14.70
C ALA A 251 -11.15 -4.56 -13.33
N ALA A 252 -12.42 -4.70 -12.95
CA ALA A 252 -12.81 -5.15 -11.60
C ALA A 252 -12.34 -6.57 -11.24
N PRO A 253 -12.36 -7.58 -12.14
CA PRO A 253 -11.87 -8.91 -11.80
C PRO A 253 -10.39 -8.92 -11.41
N ALA A 254 -9.53 -8.19 -12.13
CA ALA A 254 -8.11 -8.10 -11.83
C ALA A 254 -7.86 -7.38 -10.49
N ALA A 255 -8.54 -6.25 -10.23
CA ALA A 255 -8.44 -5.54 -8.96
C ALA A 255 -8.82 -6.45 -7.78
N THR A 256 -9.92 -7.21 -7.91
CA THR A 256 -10.36 -8.15 -6.87
C THR A 256 -9.37 -9.31 -6.69
N ALA A 257 -8.81 -9.87 -7.76
CA ALA A 257 -7.85 -10.96 -7.67
C ALA A 257 -6.56 -10.52 -6.94
N ILE A 258 -6.01 -9.35 -7.28
CA ILE A 258 -4.86 -8.76 -6.59
C ILE A 258 -5.19 -8.51 -5.12
N GLY A 259 -6.35 -7.90 -4.82
CA GLY A 259 -6.80 -7.66 -3.44
C GLY A 259 -6.96 -8.94 -2.62
N ASN A 260 -7.44 -10.04 -3.22
CA ASN A 260 -7.52 -11.35 -2.58
C ASN A 260 -6.13 -11.87 -2.23
N GLN A 261 -5.19 -11.84 -3.17
CA GLN A 261 -3.84 -12.34 -2.98
C GLN A 261 -3.11 -11.60 -1.86
N ILE A 262 -3.18 -10.27 -1.83
CA ILE A 262 -2.62 -9.47 -0.73
C ILE A 262 -3.29 -9.85 0.60
N THR A 263 -4.61 -9.97 0.62
CA THR A 263 -5.38 -10.32 1.82
C THR A 263 -4.99 -11.68 2.38
N ASP A 264 -4.73 -12.68 1.52
CA ASP A 264 -4.36 -14.03 1.94
C ASP A 264 -2.97 -14.09 2.59
N TRP A 265 -2.09 -13.16 2.27
CA TRP A 265 -0.76 -13.04 2.91
C TRP A 265 -0.78 -12.30 4.24
N ILE A 266 -1.89 -11.60 4.57
CA ILE A 266 -2.05 -10.92 5.86
C ILE A 266 -2.53 -11.94 6.91
N PRO A 267 -1.82 -12.09 8.06
CA PRO A 267 -2.23 -13.01 9.11
C PRO A 267 -3.67 -12.75 9.58
N GLN A 268 -4.36 -13.82 9.93
CA GLN A 268 -5.64 -13.71 10.64
C GLN A 268 -5.39 -13.09 12.02
N PRO A 269 -6.24 -12.15 12.49
CA PRO A 269 -6.13 -11.56 13.82
C PRO A 269 -6.38 -12.56 14.94
#